data_d88a34b74cac89f5d270413f173491ba
#
_entry.id   d88a34b74cac89f5d270413f173491ba
#
_cell.length_a   1.000
_cell.length_b   1.000
_cell.length_c   1.000
_cell.angle_alpha   90.00
_cell.angle_beta   90.00
_cell.angle_gamma   90.00
#
_symmetry.space_group_name_H-M   'P 1'
#
loop_
_entity.id
_entity.type
_entity.pdbx_description
1 polymer ?
#
loop_
_entity_poly.entity_id
_entity_poly.type
_entity_poly.pdbx_seq_one_letter_code
_entity_poly.pdbx_strand_id
1 'polypeptide(L)'
;MKRIKTCLRTPGGKFYGFKKLKKYFDTNFDEYREPFLGGGNVYLSLEKNTKINWVNDIDKGLVNFYKVISNKTQKEKLYKYLEKEIVNKVRYKKILNIIPKDDVEKAYQYFYLNRTSFSGIMNKPRWGYKLGSSVTPEKWIGRIEPVSEK
;
A
#
# COMPACT_ATOMS: atom_id res chain seq x y z
N MET A 1 -7.55 18.51 -8.35
CA MET A 1 -6.40 17.80 -7.78
C MET A 1 -6.30 16.38 -8.36
N LYS A 2 -5.11 15.90 -8.64
CA LYS A 2 -4.92 14.56 -9.23
C LYS A 2 -5.12 13.50 -8.14
N ARG A 3 -6.01 12.54 -8.37
CA ARG A 3 -6.27 11.45 -7.41
C ARG A 3 -5.01 10.62 -7.18
N ILE A 4 -4.70 10.33 -5.91
CA ILE A 4 -3.59 9.47 -5.53
C ILE A 4 -4.02 8.02 -5.72
N LYS A 5 -3.26 7.27 -6.50
CA LYS A 5 -3.47 5.83 -6.68
C LYS A 5 -2.72 5.07 -5.58
N THR A 6 -3.38 4.11 -4.95
CA THR A 6 -2.71 3.25 -3.97
C THR A 6 -1.45 2.59 -4.54
N CYS A 7 -0.43 2.44 -3.71
CA CYS A 7 0.78 1.69 -4.03
C CYS A 7 0.61 0.17 -3.85
N LEU A 8 -0.43 -0.26 -3.14
CA LEU A 8 -0.74 -1.66 -2.90
C LEU A 8 -1.67 -2.25 -3.96
N ARG A 9 -1.63 -3.57 -4.09
CA ARG A 9 -2.58 -4.37 -4.88
C ARG A 9 -3.57 -4.98 -3.90
N THR A 10 -4.84 -4.62 -4.01
CA THR A 10 -5.90 -5.14 -3.14
C THR A 10 -7.06 -5.65 -4.00
N PRO A 11 -7.51 -6.90 -3.81
CA PRO A 11 -8.72 -7.39 -4.45
C PRO A 11 -9.91 -6.48 -4.10
N GLY A 12 -10.75 -6.17 -5.08
CA GLY A 12 -11.92 -5.32 -4.86
C GLY A 12 -11.64 -3.82 -4.62
N GLY A 13 -10.41 -3.35 -4.90
CA GLY A 13 -10.04 -1.95 -4.72
C GLY A 13 -10.99 -0.98 -5.44
N LYS A 14 -11.42 0.09 -4.74
CA LYS A 14 -12.49 1.02 -5.19
C LYS A 14 -11.98 2.19 -6.06
N PHE A 15 -10.73 2.14 -6.54
CA PHE A 15 -10.15 3.26 -7.31
C PHE A 15 -11.03 3.66 -8.50
N TYR A 16 -11.46 2.71 -9.33
CA TYR A 16 -12.32 3.01 -10.48
C TYR A 16 -13.78 3.27 -10.07
N GLY A 17 -14.26 2.63 -9.01
CA GLY A 17 -15.62 2.81 -8.48
C GLY A 17 -15.83 4.12 -7.73
N PHE A 18 -14.76 4.82 -7.34
CA PHE A 18 -14.83 6.03 -6.53
C PHE A 18 -15.66 7.15 -7.19
N LYS A 19 -15.62 7.29 -8.52
CA LYS A 19 -16.48 8.25 -9.23
C LYS A 19 -17.96 8.09 -8.92
N LYS A 20 -18.43 6.83 -8.79
CA LYS A 20 -19.81 6.52 -8.44
C LYS A 20 -20.11 6.75 -6.96
N LEU A 21 -19.10 6.55 -6.11
CA LEU A 21 -19.21 6.75 -4.67
C LEU A 21 -19.16 8.23 -4.27
N LYS A 22 -18.36 9.05 -4.98
CA LYS A 22 -18.12 10.47 -4.66
C LYS A 22 -19.40 11.26 -4.42
N LYS A 23 -20.47 10.98 -5.17
CA LYS A 23 -21.76 11.67 -5.04
C LYS A 23 -22.48 11.46 -3.70
N TYR A 24 -22.08 10.41 -2.95
CA TYR A 24 -22.64 10.10 -1.63
C TYR A 24 -21.81 10.66 -0.47
N PHE A 25 -20.65 11.25 -0.77
CA PHE A 25 -19.84 11.93 0.24
C PHE A 25 -20.34 13.36 0.40
N ASP A 26 -20.64 13.72 1.63
CA ASP A 26 -20.82 15.13 1.98
C ASP A 26 -19.50 15.87 1.72
N THR A 27 -19.59 17.09 1.21
CA THR A 27 -18.41 17.94 0.99
C THR A 27 -18.06 18.76 2.23
N ASN A 28 -18.93 18.75 3.23
CA ASN A 28 -18.77 19.56 4.44
C ASN A 28 -18.71 18.68 5.70
N PHE A 29 -17.57 17.96 5.88
CA PHE A 29 -17.30 17.17 7.07
C PHE A 29 -15.92 17.55 7.65
N ASP A 30 -15.81 17.48 8.98
CA ASP A 30 -14.57 17.78 9.71
C ASP A 30 -13.80 16.51 10.10
N GLU A 31 -14.45 15.36 10.03
CA GLU A 31 -13.87 14.08 10.41
C GLU A 31 -14.15 13.01 9.34
N TYR A 32 -13.12 12.23 9.03
CA TYR A 32 -13.21 11.06 8.16
C TYR A 32 -12.83 9.78 8.90
N ARG A 33 -13.67 8.76 8.79
CA ARG A 33 -13.41 7.43 9.40
C ARG A 33 -13.57 6.33 8.36
N GLU A 34 -12.53 5.51 8.18
CA GLU A 34 -12.56 4.33 7.31
C GLU A 34 -12.07 3.09 8.10
N PRO A 35 -12.98 2.29 8.67
CA PRO A 35 -12.63 1.14 9.52
C PRO A 35 -12.08 -0.06 8.74
N PHE A 36 -12.29 -0.12 7.41
CA PHE A 36 -11.84 -1.17 6.50
C PHE A 36 -11.03 -0.57 5.36
N LEU A 37 -9.82 -0.08 5.68
CA LEU A 37 -8.99 0.73 4.78
C LEU A 37 -8.61 -0.03 3.49
N GLY A 38 -8.21 -1.31 3.62
CA GLY A 38 -7.66 -2.07 2.52
C GLY A 38 -6.52 -1.31 1.83
N GLY A 39 -6.57 -1.20 0.50
CA GLY A 39 -5.58 -0.42 -0.25
C GLY A 39 -5.72 1.11 -0.13
N GLY A 40 -6.59 1.62 0.73
CA GLY A 40 -6.78 3.07 0.95
C GLY A 40 -7.36 3.83 -0.24
N ASN A 41 -8.00 3.15 -1.19
CA ASN A 41 -8.43 3.79 -2.43
C ASN A 41 -9.47 4.89 -2.23
N VAL A 42 -10.34 4.79 -1.22
CA VAL A 42 -11.33 5.82 -0.92
C VAL A 42 -10.63 7.01 -0.26
N TYR A 43 -9.91 6.78 0.84
CA TYR A 43 -9.15 7.81 1.56
C TYR A 43 -8.20 8.59 0.63
N LEU A 44 -7.39 7.90 -0.17
CA LEU A 44 -6.44 8.50 -1.10
C LEU A 44 -7.11 9.25 -2.26
N SER A 45 -8.41 9.02 -2.49
CA SER A 45 -9.19 9.72 -3.52
C SER A 45 -9.93 10.95 -2.99
N LEU A 46 -9.95 11.18 -1.67
CA LEU A 46 -10.55 12.38 -1.09
C LEU A 46 -9.67 13.60 -1.40
N GLU A 47 -10.32 14.65 -1.90
CA GLU A 47 -9.65 15.91 -2.26
C GLU A 47 -9.37 16.78 -1.04
N LYS A 48 -10.16 16.62 0.02
CA LYS A 48 -10.07 17.39 1.26
C LYS A 48 -9.32 16.58 2.33
N ASN A 49 -8.38 17.23 3.01
CA ASN A 49 -7.86 16.74 4.27
C ASN A 49 -8.77 17.28 5.38
N THR A 50 -9.33 16.38 6.16
CA THR A 50 -10.13 16.73 7.34
C THR A 50 -9.22 16.97 8.54
N LYS A 51 -9.74 17.63 9.58
CA LYS A 51 -9.00 17.84 10.84
C LYS A 51 -8.65 16.51 11.51
N ILE A 52 -9.56 15.54 11.40
CA ILE A 52 -9.39 14.20 11.95
C ILE A 52 -9.56 13.19 10.82
N ASN A 53 -8.54 12.37 10.60
CA ASN A 53 -8.58 11.24 9.67
C ASN A 53 -8.26 9.97 10.47
N TRP A 54 -9.26 9.13 10.66
CA TRP A 54 -9.12 7.85 11.34
C TRP A 54 -9.30 6.73 10.32
N VAL A 55 -8.25 5.96 10.12
CA VAL A 55 -8.24 4.82 9.21
C VAL A 55 -7.77 3.57 9.94
N ASN A 56 -8.39 2.44 9.67
CA ASN A 56 -8.07 1.17 10.32
C ASN A 56 -8.24 0.00 9.36
N ASP A 57 -7.61 -1.11 9.70
CA ASP A 57 -7.82 -2.41 9.05
C ASP A 57 -7.49 -3.54 10.03
N ILE A 58 -8.08 -4.72 9.80
CA ILE A 58 -7.77 -5.92 10.57
C ILE A 58 -6.42 -6.53 10.18
N ASP A 59 -5.96 -6.28 8.94
CA ASP A 59 -4.66 -6.74 8.44
C ASP A 59 -3.53 -5.95 9.11
N LYS A 60 -2.91 -6.56 10.12
CA LYS A 60 -1.80 -5.95 10.87
C LYS A 60 -0.60 -5.62 9.98
N GLY A 61 -0.34 -6.41 8.94
CA GLY A 61 0.75 -6.15 7.99
C GLY A 61 0.48 -4.89 7.16
N LEU A 62 -0.75 -4.73 6.70
CA LEU A 62 -1.21 -3.53 6.00
C LEU A 62 -1.10 -2.28 6.89
N VAL A 63 -1.62 -2.36 8.10
CA VAL A 63 -1.56 -1.25 9.08
C VAL A 63 -0.11 -0.88 9.38
N ASN A 64 0.77 -1.86 9.60
CA ASN A 64 2.20 -1.63 9.82
C ASN A 64 2.85 -0.95 8.62
N PHE A 65 2.55 -1.40 7.39
CA PHE A 65 3.08 -0.79 6.17
C PHE A 65 2.71 0.71 6.09
N TYR A 66 1.44 1.05 6.31
CA TYR A 66 1.01 2.45 6.30
C TYR A 66 1.66 3.28 7.41
N LYS A 67 1.82 2.74 8.62
CA LYS A 67 2.54 3.42 9.72
C LYS A 67 4.00 3.70 9.35
N VAL A 68 4.69 2.74 8.75
CA VAL A 68 6.09 2.89 8.32
C VAL A 68 6.24 3.96 7.25
N ILE A 69 5.39 3.98 6.22
CA ILE A 69 5.51 4.98 5.16
C ILE A 69 5.07 6.38 5.58
N SER A 70 4.24 6.53 6.60
CA SER A 70 3.87 7.85 7.15
C SER A 70 4.91 8.42 8.12
N ASN A 71 5.88 7.63 8.57
CA ASN A 71 7.00 8.08 9.38
C ASN A 71 8.24 8.31 8.50
N LYS A 72 8.73 9.55 8.45
CA LYS A 72 9.85 9.94 7.56
C LYS A 72 11.08 9.05 7.71
N THR A 73 11.56 8.84 8.94
CA THR A 73 12.76 8.05 9.20
C THR A 73 12.59 6.58 8.82
N GLN A 74 11.44 5.99 9.13
CA GLN A 74 11.14 4.59 8.79
C GLN A 74 10.94 4.42 7.27
N LYS A 75 10.28 5.37 6.62
CA LYS A 75 10.13 5.41 5.17
C LYS A 75 11.47 5.42 4.45
N GLU A 76 12.41 6.26 4.88
CA GLU A 76 13.76 6.30 4.32
C GLU A 76 14.51 4.97 4.47
N LYS A 77 14.37 4.31 5.62
CA LYS A 77 14.93 2.95 5.82
C LYS A 77 14.27 1.92 4.88
N LEU A 78 12.93 1.97 4.73
CA LEU A 78 12.22 1.10 3.79
C LEU A 78 12.71 1.31 2.35
N TYR A 79 12.94 2.55 1.92
CA TYR A 79 13.43 2.85 0.59
C TYR A 79 14.80 2.21 0.31
N LYS A 80 15.72 2.19 1.30
CA LYS A 80 17.02 1.49 1.17
C LYS A 80 16.87 0.00 0.86
N TYR A 81 15.82 -0.66 1.38
CA TYR A 81 15.51 -2.05 1.01
C TYR A 81 15.01 -2.15 -0.44
N LEU A 82 14.26 -1.17 -0.93
CA LEU A 82 13.59 -1.21 -2.22
C LEU A 82 14.45 -0.73 -3.39
N GLU A 83 15.46 0.13 -3.17
CA GLU A 83 16.28 0.77 -4.21
C GLU A 83 17.01 -0.22 -5.13
N LYS A 84 17.45 -1.36 -4.57
CA LYS A 84 18.21 -2.39 -5.31
C LYS A 84 17.44 -3.71 -5.40
N GLU A 85 16.13 -3.65 -5.25
CA GLU A 85 15.34 -4.87 -5.19
C GLU A 85 15.15 -5.49 -6.57
N ILE A 86 15.17 -6.82 -6.59
CA ILE A 86 14.95 -7.64 -7.78
C ILE A 86 13.74 -8.56 -7.59
N VAL A 87 13.08 -8.91 -8.67
CA VAL A 87 11.91 -9.78 -8.63
C VAL A 87 12.13 -11.03 -9.46
N ASN A 88 12.23 -12.15 -8.76
CA ASN A 88 12.21 -13.50 -9.33
C ASN A 88 11.67 -14.50 -8.31
N LYS A 89 11.39 -15.74 -8.74
CA LYS A 89 10.82 -16.78 -7.87
C LYS A 89 11.73 -17.16 -6.69
N VAL A 90 13.05 -17.14 -6.88
CA VAL A 90 14.02 -17.45 -5.81
C VAL A 90 13.97 -16.38 -4.74
N ARG A 91 14.04 -15.11 -5.15
CA ARG A 91 13.93 -13.96 -4.24
C ARG A 91 12.60 -13.94 -3.51
N TYR A 92 11.49 -14.20 -4.24
CA TYR A 92 10.15 -14.31 -3.64
C TYR A 92 10.11 -15.35 -2.51
N LYS A 93 10.62 -16.57 -2.74
CA LYS A 93 10.67 -17.61 -1.70
C LYS A 93 11.52 -17.18 -0.51
N LYS A 94 12.67 -16.51 -0.76
CA LYS A 94 13.52 -15.98 0.31
C LYS A 94 12.76 -14.95 1.16
N ILE A 95 12.11 -13.99 0.54
CA ILE A 95 11.34 -12.94 1.23
C ILE A 95 10.15 -13.53 1.99
N LEU A 96 9.45 -14.52 1.41
CA LEU A 96 8.32 -15.19 2.06
C LEU A 96 8.71 -15.84 3.41
N ASN A 97 9.95 -16.33 3.51
CA ASN A 97 10.45 -17.04 4.69
C ASN A 97 11.28 -16.15 5.64
N ILE A 98 11.40 -14.87 5.40
CA ILE A 98 12.05 -13.94 6.34
C ILE A 98 11.22 -13.88 7.62
N ILE A 99 11.90 -13.93 8.76
CA ILE A 99 11.37 -13.55 10.07
C ILE A 99 11.77 -12.10 10.30
N PRO A 100 10.86 -11.13 10.13
CA PRO A 100 11.20 -9.72 10.25
C PRO A 100 11.63 -9.36 11.68
N LYS A 101 12.69 -8.56 11.81
CA LYS A 101 13.27 -8.14 13.09
C LYS A 101 12.59 -6.90 13.66
N ASP A 102 12.08 -6.04 12.79
CA ASP A 102 11.45 -4.77 13.15
C ASP A 102 10.28 -4.43 12.21
N ASP A 103 9.63 -3.30 12.48
CA ASP A 103 8.46 -2.87 11.70
C ASP A 103 8.82 -2.45 10.27
N VAL A 104 10.04 -2.00 10.02
CA VAL A 104 10.50 -1.64 8.65
C VAL A 104 10.71 -2.92 7.82
N GLU A 105 11.34 -3.96 8.38
CA GLU A 105 11.46 -5.25 7.70
C GLU A 105 10.10 -5.91 7.47
N LYS A 106 9.16 -5.80 8.43
CA LYS A 106 7.77 -6.26 8.23
C LYS A 106 7.09 -5.53 7.07
N ALA A 107 7.24 -4.20 7.02
CA ALA A 107 6.67 -3.38 5.95
C ALA A 107 7.30 -3.71 4.59
N TYR A 108 8.61 -3.92 4.55
CA TYR A 108 9.32 -4.36 3.34
C TYR A 108 8.83 -5.71 2.86
N GLN A 109 8.77 -6.72 3.73
CA GLN A 109 8.27 -8.06 3.40
C GLN A 109 6.83 -7.98 2.89
N TYR A 110 5.96 -7.27 3.62
CA TYR A 110 4.56 -7.08 3.24
C TYR A 110 4.42 -6.46 1.85
N PHE A 111 5.12 -5.35 1.61
CA PHE A 111 5.06 -4.65 0.34
C PHE A 111 5.58 -5.51 -0.82
N TYR A 112 6.74 -6.14 -0.65
CA TYR A 112 7.33 -7.02 -1.66
C TYR A 112 6.36 -8.16 -2.03
N LEU A 113 5.83 -8.88 -1.04
CA LEU A 113 4.88 -9.96 -1.26
C LEU A 113 3.59 -9.46 -1.91
N ASN A 114 3.07 -8.33 -1.47
CA ASN A 114 1.88 -7.72 -2.08
C ASN A 114 2.10 -7.40 -3.57
N ARG A 115 3.28 -6.90 -3.93
CA ARG A 115 3.61 -6.54 -5.33
C ARG A 115 3.87 -7.75 -6.21
N THR A 116 4.31 -8.85 -5.64
CA THR A 116 4.77 -10.04 -6.39
C THR A 116 3.82 -11.24 -6.30
N SER A 117 2.84 -11.21 -5.40
CA SER A 117 1.83 -12.27 -5.29
C SER A 117 0.69 -12.08 -6.28
N PHE A 118 -0.01 -13.17 -6.58
CA PHE A 118 -1.19 -13.17 -7.43
C PHE A 118 -2.27 -12.24 -6.84
N SER A 119 -2.72 -11.26 -7.64
CA SER A 119 -3.71 -10.25 -7.25
C SER A 119 -3.41 -9.48 -5.97
N GLY A 120 -2.20 -9.56 -5.41
CA GLY A 120 -1.85 -8.93 -4.14
C GLY A 120 -2.50 -9.60 -2.92
N ILE A 121 -2.94 -10.85 -3.04
CA ILE A 121 -3.54 -11.63 -1.95
C ILE A 121 -2.46 -11.96 -0.92
N MET A 122 -2.67 -11.53 0.33
CA MET A 122 -1.71 -11.69 1.43
C MET A 122 -2.01 -12.90 2.32
N ASN A 123 -3.24 -13.44 2.28
CA ASN A 123 -3.54 -14.71 2.93
C ASN A 123 -2.99 -15.85 2.08
N LYS A 124 -1.95 -16.53 2.58
CA LYS A 124 -1.21 -17.58 1.84
C LYS A 124 -0.75 -17.07 0.47
N PRO A 125 0.13 -16.06 0.42
CA PRO A 125 0.53 -15.43 -0.83
C PRO A 125 1.17 -16.45 -1.77
N ARG A 126 0.84 -16.35 -3.06
CA ARG A 126 1.37 -17.21 -4.12
C ARG A 126 1.99 -16.34 -5.20
N TRP A 127 3.08 -16.79 -5.78
CA TRP A 127 3.74 -16.10 -6.87
C TRP A 127 2.77 -15.73 -8.00
N GLY A 128 2.81 -14.47 -8.43
CA GLY A 128 1.91 -13.96 -9.48
C GLY A 128 2.50 -12.77 -10.25
N TYR A 129 3.79 -12.51 -10.09
CA TYR A 129 4.47 -11.47 -10.86
C TYR A 129 4.61 -11.87 -12.33
N LYS A 130 4.22 -10.96 -13.23
CA LYS A 130 4.32 -11.14 -14.68
C LYS A 130 5.20 -10.04 -15.28
N LEU A 131 6.32 -10.43 -15.88
CA LEU A 131 7.18 -9.50 -16.62
C LEU A 131 6.37 -8.79 -17.71
N GLY A 132 6.61 -7.50 -17.90
CA GLY A 132 5.89 -6.69 -18.88
C GLY A 132 4.52 -6.17 -18.45
N SER A 133 3.83 -6.83 -17.50
CA SER A 133 2.51 -6.37 -16.99
C SER A 133 2.51 -5.95 -15.54
N SER A 134 3.39 -6.49 -14.72
CA SER A 134 3.56 -6.05 -13.33
C SER A 134 4.44 -4.81 -13.25
N VAL A 135 4.18 -3.96 -12.27
CA VAL A 135 5.03 -2.78 -12.01
C VAL A 135 6.40 -3.24 -11.51
N THR A 136 7.43 -2.79 -12.19
CA THR A 136 8.81 -3.17 -11.91
C THR A 136 9.34 -2.50 -10.63
N PRO A 137 10.34 -3.10 -9.95
CA PRO A 137 10.87 -2.59 -8.67
C PRO A 137 11.33 -1.12 -8.74
N GLU A 138 11.93 -0.70 -9.83
CA GLU A 138 12.44 0.67 -10.01
C GLU A 138 11.33 1.74 -9.89
N LYS A 139 10.06 1.33 -10.10
CA LYS A 139 8.89 2.21 -10.00
C LYS A 139 8.19 2.15 -8.64
N TRP A 140 8.64 1.30 -7.72
CA TRP A 140 7.93 1.07 -6.46
C TRP A 140 7.98 2.26 -5.52
N ILE A 141 9.16 2.86 -5.34
CA ILE A 141 9.33 4.06 -4.50
C ILE A 141 8.45 5.20 -5.01
N GLY A 142 8.48 5.48 -6.33
CA GLY A 142 7.64 6.52 -6.93
C GLY A 142 6.13 6.26 -6.82
N ARG A 143 5.71 5.03 -6.45
CA ARG A 143 4.30 4.74 -6.12
C ARG A 143 3.99 4.90 -4.64
N ILE A 144 4.97 4.70 -3.77
CA ILE A 144 4.80 4.88 -2.32
C ILE A 144 4.78 6.36 -1.98
N GLU A 145 5.64 7.17 -2.60
CA GLU A 145 5.84 8.57 -2.24
C GLU A 145 4.54 9.39 -2.18
N PRO A 146 3.68 9.43 -3.23
CA PRO A 146 2.43 10.19 -3.17
C PRO A 146 1.45 9.70 -2.09
N VAL A 147 1.54 8.41 -1.72
CA VAL A 147 0.70 7.81 -0.68
C VAL A 147 1.18 8.22 0.71
N SER A 148 2.50 8.33 0.89
CA SER A 148 3.13 8.68 2.16
C SER A 148 2.97 10.16 2.52
N GLU A 149 2.65 11.02 1.55
CA GLU A 149 2.44 12.46 1.72
C GLU A 149 0.98 12.82 2.04
N LYS A 150 0.05 11.86 1.93
CA LYS A 150 -1.37 12.06 2.23
C LYS A 150 -1.66 11.93 3.72
#